data_14413dd276a6b829ae1649c4100516d3
#
_entry.id   14413dd276a6b829ae1649c4100516d3
#
_cell.length_a   1.000
_cell.length_b   1.000
_cell.length_c   1.000
_cell.angle_alpha   90.00
_cell.angle_beta   90.00
_cell.angle_gamma   90.00
#
_symmetry.space_group_name_H-M   'P 1'
#
loop_
_entity.id
_entity.type
_entity.pdbx_description
1 polymer ?
#
loop_
_entity_poly.entity_id
_entity_poly.type
_entity_poly.pdbx_seq_one_letter_code
_entity_poly.pdbx_strand_id
1 'polypeptide(L)'
;KGVYPTGTLLPTELTLADKYSVSRPTVSKVYNQLQKEGYVNKKKGLGTLVLFKGDTKKTYTFGLLLPGAGESEIFSIINDQILKQSELMQFSCLWEGATASNADIRRNLIETCCDSYIKKNVDGIFFSPLERVPDADRINETICNKIQQEGIPLILIDRDIVPIPQKSPFDVVCLDNYSAGAIMAQHLIQAGCKHIYFFHRPDSAYSVRIRFLAVKDTIQEQGLTFNVQNDFCGNPEDLDFVKTIPIIKGETGIICANDSTAAVLMSSLEAIGHKIASDLLICGFDDMKYSRHLKCSLTSFIQPCKEIANTSIDLMIRRIKCNDRLPMNVYLNGQIIKRDSTRFI
;
A
#
# COMPACT_ATOMS: atom_id res chain seq x y z
N LYS A 1 28.87 -9.87 13.71
CA LYS A 1 29.05 -8.41 13.58
C LYS A 1 28.83 -7.78 14.95
N GLY A 2 29.75 -6.88 15.42
CA GLY A 2 29.59 -6.20 16.72
C GLY A 2 30.15 -6.92 17.96
N VAL A 3 30.76 -8.07 17.81
CA VAL A 3 31.36 -8.80 18.93
C VAL A 3 32.55 -8.05 19.56
N TYR A 4 33.27 -7.26 18.75
CA TYR A 4 34.40 -6.44 19.19
C TYR A 4 34.10 -4.97 18.88
N PRO A 5 33.83 -4.12 19.89
CA PRO A 5 33.59 -2.71 19.70
C PRO A 5 34.77 -1.95 19.09
N THR A 6 34.51 -0.86 18.40
CA THR A 6 35.57 0.07 17.92
C THR A 6 36.42 0.54 19.09
N GLY A 7 37.73 0.62 18.87
CA GLY A 7 38.67 1.05 19.92
C GLY A 7 39.09 -0.09 20.85
N THR A 8 38.54 -1.29 20.75
CA THR A 8 39.00 -2.44 21.50
C THR A 8 40.09 -3.22 20.76
N LEU A 9 40.90 -3.98 21.53
CA LEU A 9 41.88 -4.86 20.93
C LEU A 9 41.25 -6.22 20.60
N LEU A 10 41.53 -6.74 19.41
CA LEU A 10 41.24 -8.12 19.08
C LEU A 10 42.10 -9.07 19.91
N PRO A 11 41.64 -10.30 20.17
CA PRO A 11 42.48 -11.35 20.77
C PRO A 11 43.79 -11.52 19.98
N THR A 12 44.84 -12.00 20.64
CA THR A 12 46.10 -12.24 19.95
C THR A 12 45.95 -13.30 18.86
N GLU A 13 46.86 -13.27 17.86
CA GLU A 13 46.87 -14.31 16.81
C GLU A 13 46.99 -15.71 17.39
N LEU A 14 47.70 -15.86 18.51
CA LEU A 14 47.89 -17.12 19.22
C LEU A 14 46.58 -17.57 19.87
N THR A 15 45.92 -16.69 20.60
CA THR A 15 44.64 -16.96 21.28
C THR A 15 43.55 -17.41 20.32
N LEU A 16 43.47 -16.77 19.12
CA LEU A 16 42.48 -17.20 18.13
C LEU A 16 42.88 -18.50 17.43
N ALA A 17 44.16 -18.71 17.17
CA ALA A 17 44.66 -19.95 16.60
C ALA A 17 44.26 -21.14 17.48
N ASP A 18 44.51 -21.03 18.79
CA ASP A 18 44.11 -22.04 19.77
C ASP A 18 42.60 -22.22 19.84
N LYS A 19 41.86 -21.14 19.94
CA LYS A 19 40.38 -21.18 20.05
C LYS A 19 39.70 -21.85 18.87
N TYR A 20 40.22 -21.65 17.65
CA TYR A 20 39.60 -22.19 16.43
C TYR A 20 40.36 -23.39 15.86
N SER A 21 41.36 -23.89 16.54
CA SER A 21 42.22 -25.05 16.13
C SER A 21 42.80 -24.84 14.73
N VAL A 22 43.30 -23.64 14.45
CA VAL A 22 43.94 -23.27 13.18
C VAL A 22 45.37 -22.81 13.41
N SER A 23 46.19 -22.77 12.33
CA SER A 23 47.56 -22.28 12.46
C SER A 23 47.63 -20.76 12.71
N ARG A 24 48.60 -20.31 13.49
CA ARG A 24 48.88 -18.88 13.69
C ARG A 24 49.04 -18.10 12.37
N PRO A 25 49.77 -18.63 11.35
CA PRO A 25 49.84 -17.98 10.03
C PRO A 25 48.49 -17.76 9.37
N THR A 26 47.52 -18.69 9.58
CA THR A 26 46.15 -18.56 9.06
C THR A 26 45.46 -17.36 9.69
N VAL A 27 45.51 -17.19 11.01
CA VAL A 27 44.96 -16.04 11.72
C VAL A 27 45.66 -14.75 11.29
N SER A 28 46.99 -14.78 11.12
CA SER A 28 47.76 -13.61 10.66
C SER A 28 47.33 -13.15 9.28
N LYS A 29 47.06 -14.05 8.33
CA LYS A 29 46.52 -13.74 7.01
C LYS A 29 45.17 -13.05 7.12
N VAL A 30 44.27 -13.53 7.96
CA VAL A 30 42.94 -12.92 8.20
C VAL A 30 43.11 -11.51 8.77
N TYR A 31 43.97 -11.33 9.77
CA TYR A 31 44.21 -9.98 10.34
C TYR A 31 44.82 -9.00 9.33
N ASN A 32 45.72 -9.49 8.46
CA ASN A 32 46.27 -8.67 7.40
C ASN A 32 45.23 -8.29 6.35
N GLN A 33 44.27 -9.19 6.03
CA GLN A 33 43.17 -8.91 5.14
C GLN A 33 42.23 -7.88 5.76
N LEU A 34 41.84 -8.03 7.03
CA LEU A 34 41.03 -7.06 7.76
C LEU A 34 41.70 -5.67 7.84
N GLN A 35 43.03 -5.64 7.94
CA GLN A 35 43.77 -4.38 7.92
C GLN A 35 43.77 -3.71 6.53
N LYS A 36 43.91 -4.50 5.46
CA LYS A 36 43.79 -3.99 4.08
C LYS A 36 42.39 -3.43 3.78
N GLU A 37 41.38 -4.07 4.35
CA GLU A 37 39.97 -3.64 4.23
C GLU A 37 39.59 -2.50 5.19
N GLY A 38 40.53 -2.02 6.03
CA GLY A 38 40.31 -0.90 6.94
C GLY A 38 39.55 -1.22 8.23
N TYR A 39 39.28 -2.48 8.52
CA TYR A 39 38.52 -2.89 9.72
C TYR A 39 39.36 -2.86 11.00
N VAL A 40 40.67 -3.04 10.88
CA VAL A 40 41.59 -3.07 12.02
C VAL A 40 42.90 -2.38 11.72
N ASN A 41 43.65 -1.98 12.76
CA ASN A 41 45.00 -1.46 12.65
C ASN A 41 45.92 -2.26 13.55
N LYS A 42 46.97 -2.86 12.96
CA LYS A 42 48.06 -3.52 13.70
C LYS A 42 49.07 -2.51 14.19
N LYS A 43 49.20 -2.37 15.50
CA LYS A 43 50.29 -1.55 16.10
C LYS A 43 51.30 -2.48 16.81
N LYS A 44 52.55 -2.40 16.40
CA LYS A 44 53.66 -3.19 16.97
C LYS A 44 53.71 -2.95 18.48
N GLY A 45 53.66 -3.98 19.28
CA GLY A 45 53.70 -3.93 20.75
C GLY A 45 52.34 -3.64 21.41
N LEU A 46 51.31 -3.17 20.71
CA LEU A 46 50.01 -2.85 21.26
C LEU A 46 48.93 -3.88 20.91
N GLY A 47 49.10 -4.56 19.78
CA GLY A 47 48.10 -5.52 19.28
C GLY A 47 47.34 -5.03 18.05
N THR A 48 46.21 -5.67 17.77
CA THR A 48 45.35 -5.35 16.63
C THR A 48 44.11 -4.61 17.12
N LEU A 49 44.07 -3.30 16.84
CA LEU A 49 42.98 -2.41 17.27
C LEU A 49 41.82 -2.45 16.25
N VAL A 50 40.60 -2.57 16.72
CA VAL A 50 39.41 -2.47 15.89
C VAL A 50 39.18 -1.01 15.49
N LEU A 51 39.28 -0.71 14.19
CA LEU A 51 38.98 0.61 13.60
C LEU A 51 37.57 0.66 13.06
N PHE A 52 37.00 -0.50 12.78
CA PHE A 52 35.66 -0.56 12.24
C PHE A 52 34.70 0.09 13.25
N LYS A 53 34.36 1.33 12.99
CA LYS A 53 33.09 1.86 13.44
C LYS A 53 32.09 1.00 12.69
N GLY A 54 31.55 -0.03 13.37
CA GLY A 54 30.44 -0.80 12.80
C GLY A 54 29.59 0.21 12.07
N ASP A 55 29.16 -0.06 10.83
CA ASP A 55 28.30 0.86 10.12
C ASP A 55 27.41 1.47 11.19
N THR A 56 27.63 2.73 11.52
CA THR A 56 26.60 3.53 12.19
C THR A 56 25.49 3.38 11.22
N LYS A 57 24.58 2.40 11.48
CA LYS A 57 23.47 2.13 10.57
C LYS A 57 22.88 3.47 10.35
N LYS A 58 23.08 4.03 9.14
CA LYS A 58 22.48 5.31 8.80
C LYS A 58 21.03 5.13 9.16
N THR A 59 20.57 5.82 10.19
CA THR A 59 19.17 5.78 10.58
C THR A 59 18.45 6.59 9.52
N TYR A 60 17.73 5.92 8.62
CA TYR A 60 16.94 6.59 7.60
C TYR A 60 15.77 7.33 8.25
N THR A 61 15.37 8.42 7.64
CA THR A 61 14.16 9.15 7.99
C THR A 61 13.25 9.18 6.78
N PHE A 62 12.04 8.61 6.90
CA PHE A 62 11.07 8.56 5.82
C PHE A 62 9.89 9.50 6.08
N GLY A 63 9.46 10.21 5.04
CA GLY A 63 8.23 10.99 5.05
C GLY A 63 7.03 10.12 4.65
N LEU A 64 5.93 10.21 5.39
CA LEU A 64 4.68 9.51 5.10
C LEU A 64 3.64 10.51 4.58
N LEU A 65 3.45 10.59 3.27
CA LEU A 65 2.35 11.30 2.61
C LEU A 65 1.19 10.32 2.39
N LEU A 66 0.64 9.82 3.48
CA LEU A 66 -0.43 8.82 3.49
C LEU A 66 -1.66 9.41 4.19
N PRO A 67 -2.89 9.01 3.77
CA PRO A 67 -4.10 9.39 4.46
C PRO A 67 -4.04 9.07 5.95
N GLY A 68 -4.62 9.94 6.76
CA GLY A 68 -4.59 9.80 8.21
C GLY A 68 -5.60 8.79 8.76
N ALA A 69 -5.52 8.56 10.07
CA ALA A 69 -6.48 7.74 10.80
C ALA A 69 -7.89 8.36 10.67
N GLY A 70 -8.85 7.57 10.19
CA GLY A 70 -10.25 7.99 10.01
C GLY A 70 -10.66 8.28 8.56
N GLU A 71 -9.73 8.46 7.61
CA GLU A 71 -10.06 8.55 6.18
C GLU A 71 -10.27 7.17 5.53
N SER A 72 -9.42 6.22 5.88
CA SER A 72 -9.54 4.83 5.44
C SER A 72 -8.79 3.92 6.40
N GLU A 73 -9.42 2.82 6.83
CA GLU A 73 -8.79 1.85 7.74
C GLU A 73 -7.61 1.13 7.08
N ILE A 74 -7.58 0.97 5.74
CA ILE A 74 -6.44 0.36 5.05
C ILE A 74 -5.15 1.14 5.30
N PHE A 75 -5.22 2.49 5.24
CA PHE A 75 -4.05 3.32 5.52
C PHE A 75 -3.67 3.32 6.99
N SER A 76 -4.63 3.17 7.92
CA SER A 76 -4.31 2.96 9.34
C SER A 76 -3.47 1.68 9.53
N ILE A 77 -3.86 0.58 8.87
CA ILE A 77 -3.12 -0.69 8.95
C ILE A 77 -1.73 -0.56 8.30
N ILE A 78 -1.63 0.12 7.15
CA ILE A 78 -0.35 0.37 6.46
C ILE A 78 0.57 1.23 7.33
N ASN A 79 0.06 2.34 7.88
CA ASN A 79 0.82 3.23 8.77
C ASN A 79 1.32 2.50 10.03
N ASP A 80 0.43 1.78 10.71
CA ASP A 80 0.78 0.98 11.89
C ASP A 80 1.87 -0.05 11.59
N GLN A 81 1.81 -0.69 10.42
CA GLN A 81 2.82 -1.66 10.02
C GLN A 81 4.16 -0.99 9.69
N ILE A 82 4.16 0.17 9.00
CA ILE A 82 5.39 0.93 8.74
C ILE A 82 6.04 1.36 10.07
N LEU A 83 5.25 1.90 11.01
CA LEU A 83 5.74 2.31 12.33
C LEU A 83 6.32 1.12 13.12
N LYS A 84 5.64 -0.03 13.09
CA LYS A 84 6.15 -1.26 13.72
C LYS A 84 7.49 -1.70 13.11
N GLN A 85 7.62 -1.63 11.79
CA GLN A 85 8.88 -1.97 11.12
C GLN A 85 9.98 -0.93 11.40
N SER A 86 9.62 0.33 11.65
CA SER A 86 10.60 1.37 11.98
C SER A 86 11.38 1.04 13.25
N GLU A 87 10.73 0.50 14.27
CA GLU A 87 11.37 0.04 15.50
C GLU A 87 12.32 -1.15 15.25
N LEU A 88 11.89 -2.12 14.43
CA LEU A 88 12.66 -3.33 14.16
C LEU A 88 13.87 -3.08 13.26
N MET A 89 13.72 -2.20 12.26
CA MET A 89 14.73 -1.91 11.24
C MET A 89 15.55 -0.65 11.55
N GLN A 90 15.23 0.06 12.63
CA GLN A 90 15.90 1.27 13.11
C GLN A 90 15.90 2.40 12.06
N PHE A 91 14.71 2.79 11.56
CA PHE A 91 14.48 4.02 10.81
C PHE A 91 13.44 4.90 11.52
N SER A 92 13.38 6.17 11.18
CA SER A 92 12.40 7.11 11.71
C SER A 92 11.36 7.45 10.65
N CYS A 93 10.13 7.75 11.09
CA CYS A 93 9.07 8.24 10.22
C CYS A 93 8.66 9.64 10.61
N LEU A 94 8.48 10.50 9.61
CA LEU A 94 7.79 11.78 9.76
C LEU A 94 6.37 11.63 9.21
N TRP A 95 5.40 11.78 10.07
CA TRP A 95 3.99 11.77 9.70
C TRP A 95 3.32 12.99 10.33
N GLU A 96 2.98 13.96 9.51
CA GLU A 96 2.36 15.22 9.94
C GLU A 96 0.83 15.19 9.72
N GLY A 97 0.27 13.99 9.48
CA GLY A 97 -1.13 13.62 9.52
C GLY A 97 -2.08 14.53 8.74
N ALA A 98 -2.27 14.24 7.46
CA ALA A 98 -3.29 14.93 6.68
C ALA A 98 -4.66 14.25 6.86
N THR A 99 -5.32 14.47 7.99
CA THR A 99 -6.72 14.08 8.17
C THR A 99 -7.62 15.29 7.99
N ALA A 100 -8.35 15.33 6.89
CA ALA A 100 -9.43 16.29 6.73
C ALA A 100 -10.53 15.71 5.85
N SER A 101 -11.77 15.84 6.30
CA SER A 101 -12.97 15.48 5.53
C SER A 101 -13.16 16.40 4.30
N ASN A 102 -12.61 17.61 4.33
CA ASN A 102 -12.69 18.59 3.26
C ASN A 102 -11.56 18.40 2.24
N ALA A 103 -11.90 18.34 0.95
CA ALA A 103 -10.97 18.13 -0.15
C ALA A 103 -9.89 19.22 -0.26
N ASP A 104 -10.25 20.51 -0.06
CA ASP A 104 -9.28 21.62 -0.14
C ASP A 104 -8.29 21.59 1.01
N ILE A 105 -8.74 21.20 2.21
CA ILE A 105 -7.86 21.05 3.37
C ILE A 105 -6.89 19.89 3.12
N ARG A 106 -7.36 18.75 2.60
CA ARG A 106 -6.48 17.61 2.26
C ARG A 106 -5.41 17.99 1.27
N ARG A 107 -5.79 18.72 0.21
CA ARG A 107 -4.85 19.24 -0.78
C ARG A 107 -3.77 20.09 -0.14
N ASN A 108 -4.15 21.11 0.63
CA ASN A 108 -3.21 22.04 1.26
C ASN A 108 -2.27 21.32 2.26
N LEU A 109 -2.80 20.35 2.99
CA LEU A 109 -2.01 19.58 3.95
C LEU A 109 -0.96 18.71 3.25
N ILE A 110 -1.31 17.99 2.17
CA ILE A 110 -0.36 17.12 1.48
C ILE A 110 0.78 17.92 0.83
N GLU A 111 0.45 19.08 0.24
CA GLU A 111 1.46 19.99 -0.33
C GLU A 111 2.39 20.53 0.78
N THR A 112 1.84 20.97 1.92
CA THR A 112 2.60 21.47 3.06
C THR A 112 3.50 20.39 3.67
N CYS A 113 2.98 19.17 3.84
CA CYS A 113 3.77 18.03 4.34
C CYS A 113 4.91 17.68 3.38
N CYS A 114 4.64 17.66 2.06
CA CYS A 114 5.66 17.42 1.05
C CYS A 114 6.80 18.43 1.17
N ASP A 115 6.48 19.72 1.28
CA ASP A 115 7.47 20.79 1.42
C ASP A 115 8.28 20.67 2.71
N SER A 116 7.60 20.31 3.81
CA SER A 116 8.24 20.06 5.10
C SER A 116 9.25 18.90 5.01
N TYR A 117 8.88 17.79 4.36
CA TYR A 117 9.75 16.61 4.23
C TYR A 117 10.96 16.90 3.33
N ILE A 118 10.77 17.61 2.23
CA ILE A 118 11.86 18.07 1.36
C ILE A 118 12.82 18.97 2.17
N LYS A 119 12.31 19.96 2.87
CA LYS A 119 13.12 20.87 3.71
C LYS A 119 13.89 20.13 4.82
N LYS A 120 13.32 19.06 5.35
CA LYS A 120 13.96 18.22 6.38
C LYS A 120 14.94 17.21 5.80
N ASN A 121 15.13 17.17 4.47
CA ASN A 121 16.02 16.25 3.77
C ASN A 121 15.76 14.78 4.18
N VAL A 122 14.52 14.31 4.09
CA VAL A 122 14.20 12.90 4.35
C VAL A 122 14.88 11.98 3.34
N ASP A 123 15.20 10.76 3.75
CA ASP A 123 15.90 9.79 2.90
C ASP A 123 14.99 9.10 1.87
N GLY A 124 13.68 9.26 2.00
CA GLY A 124 12.68 8.74 1.07
C GLY A 124 11.27 9.10 1.50
N ILE A 125 10.32 9.01 0.57
CA ILE A 125 8.92 9.35 0.81
C ILE A 125 8.03 8.19 0.35
N PHE A 126 7.08 7.79 1.21
CA PHE A 126 5.95 6.95 0.85
C PHE A 126 4.74 7.83 0.56
N PHE A 127 4.15 7.68 -0.61
CA PHE A 127 3.04 8.52 -1.04
C PHE A 127 1.86 7.68 -1.52
N SER A 128 0.68 7.92 -0.97
CA SER A 128 -0.58 7.47 -1.56
C SER A 128 -1.21 8.63 -2.33
N PRO A 129 -1.31 8.54 -3.66
CA PRO A 129 -1.87 9.60 -4.48
C PRO A 129 -3.29 10.00 -4.05
N LEU A 130 -3.59 11.29 -4.07
CA LEU A 130 -4.91 11.82 -3.72
C LEU A 130 -5.97 11.29 -4.67
N GLU A 131 -7.16 11.05 -4.12
CA GLU A 131 -8.39 10.77 -4.84
C GLU A 131 -9.54 11.59 -4.28
N ARG A 132 -10.63 11.71 -5.03
CA ARG A 132 -11.83 12.45 -4.63
C ARG A 132 -11.53 13.91 -4.19
N VAL A 133 -10.58 14.49 -4.88
CA VAL A 133 -10.18 15.89 -4.75
C VAL A 133 -10.19 16.47 -6.16
N PRO A 134 -10.79 17.64 -6.40
CA PRO A 134 -10.69 18.31 -7.70
C PRO A 134 -9.24 18.46 -8.14
N ASP A 135 -8.96 18.22 -9.41
CA ASP A 135 -7.61 18.27 -9.99
C ASP A 135 -6.59 17.31 -9.34
N ALA A 136 -7.02 16.20 -8.71
CA ALA A 136 -6.15 15.25 -8.02
C ALA A 136 -4.95 14.80 -8.88
N ASP A 137 -5.18 14.51 -10.16
CA ASP A 137 -4.14 14.05 -11.09
C ASP A 137 -3.01 15.09 -11.22
N ARG A 138 -3.35 16.35 -11.43
CA ARG A 138 -2.37 17.44 -11.55
C ARG A 138 -1.61 17.66 -10.24
N ILE A 139 -2.28 17.56 -9.10
CA ILE A 139 -1.67 17.72 -7.79
C ILE A 139 -0.70 16.57 -7.52
N ASN A 140 -1.12 15.33 -7.77
CA ASN A 140 -0.31 14.13 -7.61
C ASN A 140 0.95 14.20 -8.48
N GLU A 141 0.82 14.57 -9.75
CA GLU A 141 1.94 14.76 -10.66
C GLU A 141 2.89 15.85 -10.16
N THR A 142 2.36 17.00 -9.71
CA THR A 142 3.17 18.11 -9.18
C THR A 142 3.99 17.67 -7.95
N ILE A 143 3.37 16.95 -7.01
CA ILE A 143 4.05 16.42 -5.81
C ILE A 143 5.15 15.45 -6.21
N CYS A 144 4.84 14.49 -7.08
CA CYS A 144 5.82 13.49 -7.53
C CYS A 144 7.01 14.14 -8.26
N ASN A 145 6.76 15.08 -9.17
CA ASN A 145 7.80 15.80 -9.89
C ASN A 145 8.68 16.62 -8.94
N LYS A 146 8.10 17.27 -7.93
CA LYS A 146 8.85 18.03 -6.93
C LYS A 146 9.78 17.13 -6.11
N ILE A 147 9.30 15.99 -5.63
CA ILE A 147 10.09 15.00 -4.90
C ILE A 147 11.23 14.46 -5.78
N GLN A 148 10.93 14.16 -7.05
CA GLN A 148 11.91 13.64 -8.01
C GLN A 148 13.01 14.67 -8.33
N GLN A 149 12.66 15.96 -8.48
CA GLN A 149 13.62 17.05 -8.74
C GLN A 149 14.63 17.21 -7.60
N GLU A 150 14.21 16.94 -6.36
CA GLU A 150 15.08 16.95 -5.18
C GLU A 150 15.88 15.64 -5.02
N GLY A 151 15.71 14.69 -5.93
CA GLY A 151 16.43 13.41 -5.91
C GLY A 151 16.03 12.49 -4.76
N ILE A 152 14.89 12.73 -4.12
CA ILE A 152 14.39 11.93 -3.01
C ILE A 152 13.70 10.66 -3.54
N PRO A 153 14.09 9.46 -3.09
CA PRO A 153 13.41 8.22 -3.41
C PRO A 153 11.92 8.25 -3.07
N LEU A 154 11.07 7.84 -4.02
CA LEU A 154 9.63 7.85 -3.89
C LEU A 154 9.06 6.46 -4.15
N ILE A 155 8.19 5.98 -3.25
CA ILE A 155 7.38 4.78 -3.43
C ILE A 155 5.91 5.18 -3.38
N LEU A 156 5.17 4.87 -4.43
CA LEU A 156 3.72 5.01 -4.46
C LEU A 156 3.05 3.81 -3.79
N ILE A 157 2.09 4.07 -2.92
CA ILE A 157 1.34 3.05 -2.19
C ILE A 157 -0.12 3.07 -2.62
N ASP A 158 -0.70 1.88 -2.82
CA ASP A 158 -2.09 1.63 -3.17
C ASP A 158 -2.44 1.91 -4.63
N ARG A 159 -1.84 2.93 -5.27
CA ARG A 159 -2.18 3.32 -6.65
C ARG A 159 -1.09 4.09 -7.36
N ASP A 160 -1.10 4.03 -8.69
CA ASP A 160 -0.28 4.88 -9.55
C ASP A 160 -0.95 6.26 -9.74
N ILE A 161 -0.17 7.24 -10.21
CA ILE A 161 -0.63 8.61 -10.56
C ILE A 161 -1.13 8.73 -12.00
N VAL A 162 -0.98 7.68 -12.81
CA VAL A 162 -1.38 7.66 -14.22
C VAL A 162 -2.36 6.50 -14.49
N PRO A 163 -3.30 6.68 -15.45
CA PRO A 163 -4.21 5.62 -15.83
C PRO A 163 -3.50 4.54 -16.65
N ILE A 164 -3.99 3.30 -16.56
CA ILE A 164 -3.56 2.23 -17.46
C ILE A 164 -3.91 2.57 -18.92
N PRO A 165 -3.09 2.18 -19.92
CA PRO A 165 -1.91 1.32 -19.82
C PRO A 165 -0.61 2.05 -19.45
N GLN A 166 -0.66 3.35 -19.18
CA GLN A 166 0.51 4.13 -18.81
C GLN A 166 1.08 3.66 -17.48
N LYS A 167 2.38 3.93 -17.27
CA LYS A 167 3.10 3.68 -16.02
C LYS A 167 3.90 4.91 -15.66
N SER A 168 3.85 5.30 -14.40
CA SER A 168 4.68 6.38 -13.89
C SER A 168 6.15 5.93 -13.76
N PRO A 169 7.11 6.86 -13.66
CA PRO A 169 8.51 6.53 -13.44
C PRO A 169 8.84 6.16 -11.98
N PHE A 170 7.84 5.81 -11.18
CA PHE A 170 7.99 5.52 -9.75
C PHE A 170 7.71 4.05 -9.44
N ASP A 171 8.28 3.56 -8.34
CA ASP A 171 7.92 2.25 -7.79
C ASP A 171 6.50 2.33 -7.20
N VAL A 172 5.67 1.34 -7.52
CA VAL A 172 4.27 1.24 -7.05
C VAL A 172 4.06 -0.08 -6.33
N VAL A 173 3.47 -0.05 -5.14
CA VAL A 173 3.05 -1.26 -4.41
C VAL A 173 1.57 -1.16 -4.12
N CYS A 174 0.79 -2.08 -4.66
CA CYS A 174 -0.67 -2.05 -4.52
C CYS A 174 -1.29 -3.45 -4.57
N LEU A 175 -2.59 -3.52 -4.32
CA LEU A 175 -3.41 -4.69 -4.62
C LEU A 175 -3.36 -5.01 -6.12
N ASP A 176 -3.39 -6.29 -6.51
CA ASP A 176 -3.79 -6.69 -7.86
C ASP A 176 -5.29 -6.41 -8.05
N ASN A 177 -5.56 -5.16 -8.45
CA ASN A 177 -6.93 -4.67 -8.59
C ASN A 177 -7.70 -5.36 -9.72
N TYR A 178 -6.98 -5.85 -10.76
CA TYR A 178 -7.62 -6.58 -11.84
C TYR A 178 -8.09 -7.96 -11.36
N SER A 179 -7.20 -8.75 -10.77
CA SER A 179 -7.58 -10.05 -10.19
C SER A 179 -8.67 -9.91 -9.12
N ALA A 180 -8.59 -8.86 -8.28
CA ALA A 180 -9.60 -8.60 -7.25
C ALA A 180 -10.99 -8.33 -7.86
N GLY A 181 -11.07 -7.48 -8.89
CA GLY A 181 -12.33 -7.20 -9.61
C GLY A 181 -12.89 -8.45 -10.27
N ALA A 182 -12.06 -9.25 -10.93
CA ALA A 182 -12.46 -10.50 -11.57
C ALA A 182 -13.02 -11.52 -10.56
N ILE A 183 -12.35 -11.71 -9.42
CA ILE A 183 -12.81 -12.62 -8.34
C ILE A 183 -14.16 -12.18 -7.80
N MET A 184 -14.38 -10.87 -7.61
CA MET A 184 -15.66 -10.36 -7.10
C MET A 184 -16.79 -10.54 -8.12
N ALA A 185 -16.53 -10.33 -9.41
CA ALA A 185 -17.51 -10.59 -10.46
C ALA A 185 -17.86 -12.09 -10.55
N GLN A 186 -16.86 -12.97 -10.57
CA GLN A 186 -17.07 -14.42 -10.56
C GLN A 186 -17.89 -14.87 -9.34
N HIS A 187 -17.62 -14.27 -8.16
CA HIS A 187 -18.37 -14.60 -6.95
C HIS A 187 -19.86 -14.30 -7.08
N LEU A 188 -20.24 -13.14 -7.62
CA LEU A 188 -21.64 -12.79 -7.82
C LEU A 188 -22.31 -13.65 -8.91
N ILE A 189 -21.58 -13.98 -9.99
CA ILE A 189 -22.07 -14.89 -11.03
C ILE A 189 -22.34 -16.27 -10.43
N GLN A 190 -21.42 -16.83 -9.66
CA GLN A 190 -21.58 -18.11 -8.95
C GLN A 190 -22.72 -18.09 -7.93
N ALA A 191 -23.01 -16.93 -7.35
CA ALA A 191 -24.15 -16.73 -6.46
C ALA A 191 -25.52 -16.62 -7.21
N GLY A 192 -25.51 -16.66 -8.56
CA GLY A 192 -26.71 -16.66 -9.38
C GLY A 192 -27.11 -15.30 -9.97
N CYS A 193 -26.29 -14.25 -9.78
CA CYS A 193 -26.56 -12.95 -10.38
C CYS A 193 -26.41 -12.98 -11.90
N LYS A 194 -27.42 -12.46 -12.61
CA LYS A 194 -27.44 -12.30 -14.06
C LYS A 194 -27.24 -10.83 -14.47
N HIS A 195 -27.60 -9.91 -13.58
CA HIS A 195 -27.51 -8.47 -13.77
C HIS A 195 -26.51 -7.93 -12.74
N ILE A 196 -25.30 -7.62 -13.18
CA ILE A 196 -24.22 -7.17 -12.30
C ILE A 196 -23.89 -5.73 -12.63
N TYR A 197 -23.86 -4.88 -11.61
CA TYR A 197 -23.55 -3.46 -11.71
C TYR A 197 -22.28 -3.14 -10.92
N PHE A 198 -21.52 -2.15 -11.41
CA PHE A 198 -20.39 -1.59 -10.69
C PHE A 198 -20.78 -0.20 -10.18
N PHE A 199 -20.57 0.06 -8.90
CA PHE A 199 -20.94 1.33 -8.28
C PHE A 199 -19.70 2.01 -7.69
N HIS A 200 -19.46 3.26 -8.09
CA HIS A 200 -18.37 4.07 -7.57
C HIS A 200 -18.76 5.56 -7.44
N ARG A 201 -18.02 6.29 -6.61
CA ARG A 201 -18.18 7.74 -6.49
C ARG A 201 -17.45 8.47 -7.62
N PRO A 202 -17.81 9.71 -7.96
CA PRO A 202 -17.04 10.56 -8.86
C PRO A 202 -15.60 10.74 -8.35
N ASP A 203 -14.67 11.02 -9.27
CA ASP A 203 -13.25 11.25 -8.98
C ASP A 203 -12.56 10.14 -8.20
N SER A 204 -13.05 8.91 -8.36
CA SER A 204 -12.42 7.71 -7.79
C SER A 204 -11.07 7.43 -8.44
N ALA A 205 -10.17 6.83 -7.65
CA ALA A 205 -8.81 6.51 -8.08
C ALA A 205 -8.73 5.58 -9.30
N TYR A 206 -7.60 5.59 -10.01
CA TYR A 206 -7.34 4.68 -11.14
C TYR A 206 -7.42 3.20 -10.76
N SER A 207 -7.13 2.84 -9.50
CA SER A 207 -7.32 1.48 -8.98
C SER A 207 -8.77 1.01 -9.08
N VAL A 208 -9.73 1.90 -8.84
CA VAL A 208 -11.18 1.63 -9.01
C VAL A 208 -11.51 1.36 -10.48
N ARG A 209 -10.91 2.14 -11.41
CA ARG A 209 -11.09 1.91 -12.84
C ARG A 209 -10.55 0.54 -13.27
N ILE A 210 -9.45 0.07 -12.68
CA ILE A 210 -8.90 -1.26 -12.97
C ILE A 210 -9.86 -2.35 -12.47
N ARG A 211 -10.43 -2.22 -11.26
CA ARG A 211 -11.48 -3.12 -10.74
C ARG A 211 -12.68 -3.18 -11.67
N PHE A 212 -13.15 -2.02 -12.11
CA PHE A 212 -14.27 -1.91 -13.07
C PHE A 212 -13.99 -2.66 -14.38
N LEU A 213 -12.82 -2.47 -14.99
CA LEU A 213 -12.45 -3.14 -16.24
C LEU A 213 -12.42 -4.67 -16.07
N ALA A 214 -11.86 -5.16 -14.95
CA ALA A 214 -11.85 -6.59 -14.65
C ALA A 214 -13.25 -7.17 -14.46
N VAL A 215 -14.14 -6.43 -13.77
CA VAL A 215 -15.55 -6.82 -13.61
C VAL A 215 -16.22 -6.92 -14.97
N LYS A 216 -16.06 -5.90 -15.82
CA LYS A 216 -16.61 -5.89 -17.18
C LYS A 216 -16.12 -7.08 -17.98
N ASP A 217 -14.81 -7.29 -18.05
CA ASP A 217 -14.20 -8.35 -18.86
C ASP A 217 -14.68 -9.72 -18.37
N THR A 218 -14.69 -9.96 -17.06
CA THR A 218 -15.16 -11.22 -16.47
C THR A 218 -16.63 -11.50 -16.78
N ILE A 219 -17.50 -10.51 -16.70
CA ILE A 219 -18.93 -10.66 -17.00
C ILE A 219 -19.13 -11.02 -18.48
N GLN A 220 -18.40 -10.34 -19.38
CA GLN A 220 -18.46 -10.62 -20.82
C GLN A 220 -17.90 -12.01 -21.18
N GLU A 221 -16.79 -12.44 -20.55
CA GLU A 221 -16.22 -13.78 -20.72
C GLU A 221 -17.17 -14.89 -20.29
N GLN A 222 -18.03 -14.62 -19.31
CA GLN A 222 -19.07 -15.57 -18.86
C GLN A 222 -20.36 -15.49 -19.69
N GLY A 223 -20.34 -14.76 -20.81
CA GLY A 223 -21.48 -14.64 -21.73
C GLY A 223 -22.64 -13.80 -21.22
N LEU A 224 -22.44 -13.04 -20.14
CA LEU A 224 -23.43 -12.08 -19.63
C LEU A 224 -23.25 -10.71 -20.30
N THR A 225 -24.34 -9.95 -20.39
CA THR A 225 -24.30 -8.62 -20.97
C THR A 225 -23.75 -7.60 -19.97
N PHE A 226 -22.74 -6.86 -20.40
CA PHE A 226 -22.24 -5.70 -19.67
C PHE A 226 -22.05 -4.53 -20.66
N ASN A 227 -22.71 -3.43 -20.39
CA ASN A 227 -22.67 -2.21 -21.19
C ASN A 227 -22.46 -0.97 -20.31
N VAL A 228 -22.48 0.22 -20.90
CA VAL A 228 -22.28 1.49 -20.17
C VAL A 228 -23.30 1.69 -19.03
N GLN A 229 -24.50 1.14 -19.16
CA GLN A 229 -25.56 1.25 -18.15
C GLN A 229 -25.30 0.38 -16.91
N ASN A 230 -24.27 -0.46 -16.92
CA ASN A 230 -23.86 -1.24 -15.75
C ASN A 230 -22.85 -0.52 -14.85
N ASP A 231 -22.38 0.68 -15.27
CA ASP A 231 -21.43 1.51 -14.52
C ASP A 231 -22.19 2.69 -13.87
N PHE A 232 -22.35 2.64 -12.56
CA PHE A 232 -23.04 3.66 -11.79
C PHE A 232 -22.02 4.54 -11.07
N CYS A 233 -21.84 5.76 -11.60
CA CYS A 233 -21.00 6.79 -11.01
C CYS A 233 -21.86 7.86 -10.35
N GLY A 234 -21.89 7.92 -9.01
CA GLY A 234 -22.72 8.90 -8.32
C GLY A 234 -22.58 8.88 -6.80
N ASN A 235 -23.40 9.71 -6.14
CA ASN A 235 -23.48 9.75 -4.69
C ASN A 235 -24.42 8.64 -4.17
N PRO A 236 -23.94 7.67 -3.38
CA PRO A 236 -24.80 6.62 -2.82
C PRO A 236 -25.84 7.14 -1.79
N GLU A 237 -25.72 8.39 -1.32
CA GLU A 237 -26.71 9.03 -0.43
C GLU A 237 -27.86 9.68 -1.19
N ASP A 238 -27.71 9.91 -2.50
CA ASP A 238 -28.75 10.47 -3.34
C ASP A 238 -29.78 9.37 -3.70
N LEU A 239 -30.90 9.41 -2.99
CA LEU A 239 -31.97 8.40 -3.15
C LEU A 239 -32.58 8.43 -4.55
N ASP A 240 -32.64 9.59 -5.21
CA ASP A 240 -33.20 9.67 -6.55
C ASP A 240 -32.24 9.07 -7.58
N PHE A 241 -30.94 9.25 -7.41
CA PHE A 241 -29.95 8.53 -8.19
C PHE A 241 -29.98 7.01 -7.91
N VAL A 242 -30.07 6.61 -6.65
CA VAL A 242 -30.13 5.18 -6.26
C VAL A 242 -31.35 4.46 -6.83
N LYS A 243 -32.52 5.13 -6.94
CA LYS A 243 -33.74 4.60 -7.60
C LYS A 243 -33.53 4.30 -9.09
N THR A 244 -32.51 4.89 -9.75
CA THR A 244 -32.23 4.60 -11.16
C THR A 244 -31.56 3.24 -11.37
N ILE A 245 -31.04 2.59 -10.32
CA ILE A 245 -30.41 1.27 -10.40
C ILE A 245 -31.50 0.23 -10.64
N PRO A 246 -31.49 -0.51 -11.77
CA PRO A 246 -32.51 -1.50 -12.05
C PRO A 246 -32.29 -2.75 -11.16
N ILE A 247 -33.24 -3.02 -10.26
CA ILE A 247 -33.17 -4.19 -9.37
C ILE A 247 -34.16 -5.25 -9.85
N ILE A 248 -33.62 -6.38 -10.33
CA ILE A 248 -34.36 -7.59 -10.63
C ILE A 248 -34.15 -8.54 -9.47
N LYS A 249 -35.24 -8.79 -8.70
CA LYS A 249 -35.19 -9.57 -7.45
C LYS A 249 -34.58 -10.95 -7.66
N GLY A 250 -33.60 -11.29 -6.83
CA GLY A 250 -32.92 -12.58 -6.85
C GLY A 250 -31.91 -12.77 -7.99
N GLU A 251 -31.74 -11.76 -8.88
CA GLU A 251 -30.82 -11.87 -10.03
C GLU A 251 -29.83 -10.70 -10.11
N THR A 252 -29.97 -9.66 -9.25
CA THR A 252 -29.12 -8.49 -9.26
C THR A 252 -27.97 -8.60 -8.29
N GLY A 253 -26.76 -8.24 -8.73
CA GLY A 253 -25.56 -8.07 -7.93
C GLY A 253 -24.94 -6.69 -8.12
N ILE A 254 -24.48 -6.05 -7.05
CA ILE A 254 -23.76 -4.76 -7.11
C ILE A 254 -22.38 -4.93 -6.50
N ILE A 255 -21.36 -4.58 -7.26
CA ILE A 255 -19.97 -4.49 -6.81
C ILE A 255 -19.65 -3.01 -6.55
N CYS A 256 -19.46 -2.64 -5.30
CA CYS A 256 -19.07 -1.28 -4.93
C CYS A 256 -17.55 -1.12 -4.94
N ALA A 257 -17.08 0.06 -5.32
CA ALA A 257 -15.66 0.39 -5.39
C ALA A 257 -14.91 0.16 -4.06
N ASN A 258 -15.59 0.34 -2.91
CA ASN A 258 -15.08 0.05 -1.57
C ASN A 258 -16.22 -0.16 -0.57
N ASP A 259 -15.88 -0.62 0.64
CA ASP A 259 -16.86 -0.91 1.71
C ASP A 259 -17.60 0.34 2.20
N SER A 260 -16.94 1.49 2.21
CA SER A 260 -17.58 2.75 2.61
C SER A 260 -18.71 3.13 1.65
N THR A 261 -18.49 2.99 0.35
CA THR A 261 -19.53 3.20 -0.66
C THR A 261 -20.63 2.14 -0.56
N ALA A 262 -20.26 0.87 -0.33
CA ALA A 262 -21.21 -0.23 -0.19
C ALA A 262 -22.13 -0.04 1.03
N ALA A 263 -21.58 0.31 2.18
CA ALA A 263 -22.37 0.49 3.41
C ALA A 263 -23.42 1.59 3.28
N VAL A 264 -23.04 2.73 2.66
CA VAL A 264 -23.97 3.83 2.40
C VAL A 264 -25.02 3.43 1.37
N LEU A 265 -24.62 2.77 0.28
CA LEU A 265 -25.55 2.29 -0.75
C LEU A 265 -26.56 1.28 -0.19
N MET A 266 -26.11 0.35 0.69
CA MET A 266 -27.00 -0.60 1.38
C MET A 266 -28.07 0.15 2.18
N SER A 267 -27.68 1.15 2.96
CA SER A 267 -28.62 1.97 3.73
C SER A 267 -29.64 2.69 2.82
N SER A 268 -29.18 3.26 1.71
CA SER A 268 -30.03 3.95 0.75
C SER A 268 -30.99 3.01 0.02
N LEU A 269 -30.53 1.81 -0.37
CA LEU A 269 -31.38 0.77 -0.97
C LEU A 269 -32.43 0.27 0.02
N GLU A 270 -32.08 0.06 1.30
CA GLU A 270 -33.05 -0.29 2.35
C GLU A 270 -34.08 0.83 2.57
N ALA A 271 -33.66 2.10 2.54
CA ALA A 271 -34.57 3.25 2.70
C ALA A 271 -35.61 3.37 1.57
N ILE A 272 -35.28 2.92 0.35
CA ILE A 272 -36.22 2.87 -0.77
C ILE A 272 -36.97 1.55 -0.90
N GLY A 273 -36.82 0.64 0.09
CA GLY A 273 -37.64 -0.57 0.23
C GLY A 273 -37.02 -1.87 -0.27
N HIS A 274 -35.78 -1.88 -0.72
CA HIS A 274 -35.07 -3.11 -1.11
C HIS A 274 -34.50 -3.84 0.11
N LYS A 275 -34.44 -5.16 0.03
CA LYS A 275 -33.86 -6.03 1.07
C LYS A 275 -32.56 -6.64 0.55
N ILE A 276 -31.43 -6.29 1.20
CA ILE A 276 -30.14 -6.89 0.88
C ILE A 276 -30.18 -8.40 1.17
N ALA A 277 -29.50 -9.18 0.36
CA ALA A 277 -29.47 -10.66 0.40
C ALA A 277 -30.79 -11.35 0.03
N SER A 278 -31.88 -10.61 -0.16
CA SER A 278 -33.17 -11.14 -0.63
C SER A 278 -33.53 -10.63 -2.02
N ASP A 279 -33.51 -9.31 -2.21
CA ASP A 279 -33.83 -8.72 -3.51
C ASP A 279 -32.59 -8.59 -4.41
N LEU A 280 -31.42 -8.33 -3.81
CA LEU A 280 -30.15 -8.18 -4.50
C LEU A 280 -28.98 -8.58 -3.61
N LEU A 281 -27.83 -8.89 -4.24
CA LEU A 281 -26.56 -9.09 -3.57
C LEU A 281 -25.67 -7.85 -3.72
N ILE A 282 -24.84 -7.57 -2.70
CA ILE A 282 -23.91 -6.45 -2.71
C ILE A 282 -22.58 -6.83 -2.08
N CYS A 283 -21.48 -6.35 -2.65
CA CYS A 283 -20.15 -6.57 -2.12
C CYS A 283 -19.26 -5.34 -2.30
N GLY A 284 -18.16 -5.29 -1.54
CA GLY A 284 -17.22 -4.17 -1.53
C GLY A 284 -15.76 -4.62 -1.51
N PHE A 285 -14.88 -3.68 -1.21
CA PHE A 285 -13.44 -3.90 -1.03
C PHE A 285 -12.99 -3.22 0.25
N ASP A 286 -11.88 -3.68 0.82
CA ASP A 286 -11.09 -3.18 1.95
C ASP A 286 -11.28 -3.97 3.25
N ASP A 287 -12.35 -4.74 3.41
CA ASP A 287 -12.72 -5.49 4.63
C ASP A 287 -12.67 -4.62 5.90
N MET A 288 -13.35 -3.49 5.84
CA MET A 288 -13.44 -2.52 6.95
C MET A 288 -14.05 -3.18 8.19
N LYS A 289 -13.59 -2.78 9.39
CA LYS A 289 -14.06 -3.40 10.65
C LYS A 289 -15.57 -3.38 10.82
N TYR A 290 -16.22 -2.31 10.38
CA TYR A 290 -17.69 -2.18 10.47
C TYR A 290 -18.43 -3.11 9.50
N SER A 291 -17.80 -3.58 8.40
CA SER A 291 -18.44 -4.40 7.35
C SER A 291 -19.06 -5.68 7.91
N ARG A 292 -18.45 -6.25 8.96
CA ARG A 292 -18.98 -7.43 9.67
C ARG A 292 -20.12 -7.12 10.65
N HIS A 293 -20.32 -5.86 11.01
CA HIS A 293 -21.28 -5.40 12.01
C HIS A 293 -22.46 -4.66 11.38
N LEU A 294 -22.50 -4.53 10.05
CA LEU A 294 -23.70 -4.03 9.36
C LEU A 294 -24.88 -4.97 9.62
N LYS A 295 -26.09 -4.46 9.52
CA LYS A 295 -27.33 -5.24 9.69
C LYS A 295 -27.36 -6.49 8.81
N CYS A 296 -26.91 -6.37 7.56
CA CYS A 296 -26.54 -7.49 6.69
C CYS A 296 -25.02 -7.40 6.52
N SER A 297 -24.26 -8.37 7.03
CA SER A 297 -22.80 -8.30 7.01
C SER A 297 -22.25 -8.32 5.59
N LEU A 298 -21.35 -7.38 5.28
CA LEU A 298 -20.89 -7.11 3.92
C LEU A 298 -19.78 -8.07 3.50
N THR A 299 -20.00 -8.78 2.38
CA THR A 299 -18.93 -9.49 1.66
C THR A 299 -17.95 -8.47 1.09
N SER A 300 -16.67 -8.65 1.36
CA SER A 300 -15.64 -7.70 0.97
C SER A 300 -14.37 -8.39 0.51
N PHE A 301 -13.59 -7.72 -0.33
CA PHE A 301 -12.28 -8.16 -0.76
C PHE A 301 -11.21 -7.52 0.12
N ILE A 302 -10.54 -8.32 0.96
CA ILE A 302 -9.51 -7.81 1.87
C ILE A 302 -8.20 -7.53 1.12
N GLN A 303 -7.63 -6.36 1.36
CA GLN A 303 -6.32 -5.98 0.86
C GLN A 303 -5.20 -6.47 1.78
N PRO A 304 -4.03 -6.88 1.24
CA PRO A 304 -2.89 -7.33 2.02
C PRO A 304 -2.08 -6.15 2.58
N CYS A 305 -2.72 -5.27 3.36
CA CYS A 305 -2.16 -3.99 3.80
C CYS A 305 -0.79 -4.11 4.49
N LYS A 306 -0.58 -5.16 5.30
CA LYS A 306 0.70 -5.39 5.98
C LYS A 306 1.81 -5.74 4.99
N GLU A 307 1.49 -6.55 3.98
CA GLU A 307 2.46 -6.92 2.93
C GLU A 307 2.73 -5.75 1.97
N ILE A 308 1.72 -4.90 1.71
CA ILE A 308 1.92 -3.63 0.99
C ILE A 308 2.96 -2.77 1.73
N ALA A 309 2.81 -2.60 3.05
CA ALA A 309 3.75 -1.84 3.86
C ALA A 309 5.16 -2.45 3.85
N ASN A 310 5.29 -3.76 4.12
CA ASN A 310 6.57 -4.46 4.15
C ASN A 310 7.30 -4.37 2.81
N THR A 311 6.59 -4.65 1.72
CA THR A 311 7.14 -4.59 0.36
C THR A 311 7.57 -3.17 -0.02
N SER A 312 6.78 -2.15 0.39
CA SER A 312 7.14 -0.74 0.15
C SER A 312 8.43 -0.36 0.87
N ILE A 313 8.62 -0.81 2.11
CA ILE A 313 9.87 -0.58 2.86
C ILE A 313 11.05 -1.27 2.18
N ASP A 314 10.89 -2.51 1.74
CA ASP A 314 11.95 -3.24 1.03
C ASP A 314 12.36 -2.55 -0.26
N LEU A 315 11.39 -2.06 -1.04
CA LEU A 315 11.64 -1.28 -2.26
C LEU A 315 12.32 0.05 -1.95
N MET A 316 11.90 0.76 -0.91
CA MET A 316 12.53 2.01 -0.48
C MET A 316 14.00 1.80 -0.14
N ILE A 317 14.32 0.80 0.67
CA ILE A 317 15.72 0.48 1.03
C ILE A 317 16.54 0.09 -0.21
N ARG A 318 15.96 -0.62 -1.16
CA ARG A 318 16.62 -0.94 -2.45
C ARG A 318 16.86 0.30 -3.29
N ARG A 319 15.89 1.21 -3.38
CA ARG A 319 15.96 2.46 -4.15
C ARG A 319 17.04 3.37 -3.59
N ILE A 320 17.15 3.52 -2.28
CA ILE A 320 18.22 4.30 -1.61
C ILE A 320 19.61 3.74 -1.92
N LYS A 321 19.74 2.41 -1.97
CA LYS A 321 21.05 1.77 -2.26
C LYS A 321 21.43 1.81 -3.73
N CYS A 322 20.49 1.89 -4.64
CA CYS A 322 20.70 1.86 -6.08
C CYS A 322 19.56 2.60 -6.78
N ASN A 323 19.74 3.89 -6.99
CA ASN A 323 18.69 4.78 -7.53
C ASN A 323 18.44 4.57 -9.03
N ASP A 324 19.41 4.05 -9.78
CA ASP A 324 19.35 3.90 -11.25
C ASP A 324 18.53 2.67 -11.71
N ARG A 325 17.86 1.96 -10.80
CA ARG A 325 17.02 0.83 -11.16
C ARG A 325 15.77 1.28 -11.89
N LEU A 326 15.30 0.44 -12.82
CA LEU A 326 13.99 0.61 -13.43
C LEU A 326 12.89 0.61 -12.36
N PRO A 327 11.85 1.43 -12.53
CA PRO A 327 10.68 1.41 -11.66
C PRO A 327 10.00 0.03 -11.64
N MET A 328 9.49 -0.36 -10.50
CA MET A 328 8.81 -1.63 -10.28
C MET A 328 7.36 -1.40 -9.90
N ASN A 329 6.44 -2.13 -10.55
CA ASN A 329 5.06 -2.23 -10.11
C ASN A 329 4.87 -3.59 -9.44
N VAL A 330 4.58 -3.61 -8.14
CA VAL A 330 4.35 -4.82 -7.37
C VAL A 330 2.88 -4.93 -7.04
N TYR A 331 2.23 -5.97 -7.59
CA TYR A 331 0.84 -6.29 -7.38
C TYR A 331 0.73 -7.44 -6.39
N LEU A 332 0.02 -7.21 -5.28
CA LEU A 332 -0.14 -8.19 -4.21
C LEU A 332 -1.55 -8.78 -4.22
N ASN A 333 -1.65 -10.08 -4.01
CA ASN A 333 -2.92 -10.76 -3.97
C ASN A 333 -3.64 -10.52 -2.64
N GLY A 334 -4.93 -10.20 -2.73
CA GLY A 334 -5.86 -10.21 -1.60
C GLY A 334 -6.75 -11.46 -1.64
N GLN A 335 -7.82 -11.44 -0.87
CA GLN A 335 -8.80 -12.52 -0.83
C GLN A 335 -10.22 -12.01 -0.54
N ILE A 336 -11.22 -12.75 -1.01
CA ILE A 336 -12.61 -12.45 -0.71
C ILE A 336 -12.99 -13.00 0.68
N ILE A 337 -13.66 -12.16 1.48
CA ILE A 337 -14.28 -12.53 2.75
C ILE A 337 -15.79 -12.57 2.54
N LYS A 338 -16.33 -13.78 2.35
CA LYS A 338 -17.75 -14.01 2.08
C LYS A 338 -18.58 -13.83 3.34
N ARG A 339 -19.67 -13.05 3.24
CA ARG A 339 -20.64 -12.78 4.32
C ARG A 339 -22.07 -12.80 3.79
N ASP A 340 -23.01 -12.35 4.62
CA ASP A 340 -24.44 -12.48 4.35
C ASP A 340 -24.92 -11.71 3.12
N SER A 341 -24.31 -10.54 2.83
CA SER A 341 -24.74 -9.66 1.73
C SER A 341 -24.62 -10.27 0.32
N THR A 342 -23.97 -11.43 0.20
CA THR A 342 -23.88 -12.20 -1.06
C THR A 342 -24.40 -13.63 -0.93
N ARG A 343 -25.31 -13.88 0.01
CA ARG A 343 -26.09 -15.11 0.12
C ARG A 343 -27.55 -14.78 -0.10
N PHE A 344 -28.18 -15.31 -1.14
CA PHE A 344 -29.63 -15.23 -1.24
C PHE A 344 -30.29 -16.06 -0.11
N ILE A 345 -31.27 -15.43 0.56
CA ILE A 345 -32.06 -15.99 1.67
C ILE A 345 -33.48 -16.27 1.17
#